data_608873782c187f235c7765276d66e439
#
_entry.id   608873782c187f235c7765276d66e439
#
_cell.length_a   1.000
_cell.length_b   1.000
_cell.length_c   1.000
_cell.angle_alpha   90.00
_cell.angle_beta   90.00
_cell.angle_gamma   90.00
#
_symmetry.space_group_name_H-M   'P 1'
#
loop_
_entity.id
_entity.type
_entity.pdbx_description
1 polymer ?
#
loop_
_entity_poly.entity_id
_entity_poly.type
_entity_poly.pdbx_seq_one_letter_code
_entity_poly.pdbx_strand_id
1 'polypeptide(L)'
;DVTGVQTCALPIFFTWPAAVISAVVVSFPLVYRTALGAFESLDTQMLDAARTLGWSERRIFAKLMMPLGWPSIAAGTVLAFARAMGEFGCTLFFAGNYAGITQTIPIAIYFEWMGGNTSVALFWVVVVIAFSFLVILFINMYTAHSQKYRERGLSRAERKQAKQLGGQADSLDPVGGDAL
;
A
#
# COMPACT_ATOMS: atom_id res chain seq x y z
N ASP A 1 -29.59 28.40 9.05
CA ASP A 1 -28.48 29.26 9.49
C ASP A 1 -27.16 28.85 8.85
N VAL A 2 -26.91 29.39 7.66
CA VAL A 2 -25.64 29.17 6.93
C VAL A 2 -24.45 29.79 7.69
N THR A 3 -24.72 30.82 8.54
CA THR A 3 -23.73 31.51 9.33
C THR A 3 -23.10 30.69 10.46
N GLY A 4 -23.82 29.76 11.07
CA GLY A 4 -23.28 28.90 12.14
C GLY A 4 -22.24 27.89 11.67
N VAL A 5 -22.43 27.31 10.49
CA VAL A 5 -21.49 26.36 9.89
C VAL A 5 -20.23 27.07 9.41
N GLN A 6 -20.36 28.28 8.88
CA GLN A 6 -19.21 29.09 8.44
C GLN A 6 -18.32 29.49 9.60
N THR A 7 -18.89 29.85 10.76
CA THR A 7 -18.10 30.25 11.93
C THR A 7 -17.34 29.07 12.57
N CYS A 8 -17.84 27.85 12.44
CA CYS A 8 -17.18 26.65 12.99
C CYS A 8 -16.13 26.06 12.03
N ALA A 9 -16.30 26.25 10.71
CA ALA A 9 -15.39 25.73 9.70
C ALA A 9 -14.23 26.68 9.36
N LEU A 10 -14.42 28.00 9.52
CA LEU A 10 -13.41 29.03 9.27
C LEU A 10 -12.05 28.80 9.99
N PRO A 11 -12.00 28.33 11.25
CA PRO A 11 -10.70 28.07 11.88
C PRO A 11 -9.93 26.87 11.32
N ILE A 12 -10.57 26.04 10.48
CA ILE A 12 -9.91 24.89 9.85
C ILE A 12 -9.32 25.27 8.48
N PHE A 13 -9.98 26.17 7.74
CA PHE A 13 -9.47 26.65 6.45
C PHE A 13 -8.20 27.49 6.65
N PHE A 14 -7.32 27.45 5.65
CA PHE A 14 -6.04 28.16 5.65
C PHE A 14 -5.10 27.80 6.80
N THR A 15 -5.24 26.56 7.30
CA THR A 15 -4.37 26.01 8.35
C THR A 15 -3.66 24.74 7.87
N TRP A 16 -2.58 24.38 8.54
CA TRP A 16 -1.84 23.16 8.25
C TRP A 16 -2.72 21.87 8.33
N PRO A 17 -3.62 21.70 9.30
CA PRO A 17 -4.54 20.57 9.31
C PRO A 17 -5.41 20.44 8.06
N ALA A 18 -5.79 21.54 7.41
CA ALA A 18 -6.57 21.51 6.18
C ALA A 18 -5.79 20.84 5.03
N ALA A 19 -4.49 21.10 4.92
CA ALA A 19 -3.63 20.45 3.94
C ALA A 19 -3.55 18.94 4.18
N VAL A 20 -3.42 18.51 5.44
CA VAL A 20 -3.40 17.09 5.81
C VAL A 20 -4.73 16.40 5.50
N ILE A 21 -5.85 17.03 5.88
CA ILE A 21 -7.20 16.48 5.60
C ILE A 21 -7.41 16.32 4.09
N SER A 22 -7.01 17.31 3.28
CA SER A 22 -7.10 17.24 1.83
C SER A 22 -6.34 16.04 1.27
N ALA A 23 -5.10 15.84 1.69
CA ALA A 23 -4.27 14.73 1.26
C ALA A 23 -4.86 13.37 1.69
N VAL A 24 -5.38 13.26 2.92
CA VAL A 24 -6.02 12.05 3.43
C VAL A 24 -7.28 11.71 2.65
N VAL A 25 -8.18 12.67 2.45
CA VAL A 25 -9.45 12.45 1.73
C VAL A 25 -9.20 11.94 0.30
N VAL A 26 -8.22 12.51 -0.38
CA VAL A 26 -7.91 12.13 -1.77
C VAL A 26 -7.19 10.78 -1.87
N SER A 27 -6.35 10.44 -0.90
CA SER A 27 -5.61 9.17 -0.90
C SER A 27 -6.39 8.01 -0.27
N PHE A 28 -7.35 8.28 0.60
CA PHE A 28 -8.13 7.27 1.32
C PHE A 28 -8.82 6.23 0.42
N PRO A 29 -9.56 6.60 -0.65
CA PRO A 29 -10.20 5.63 -1.52
C PRO A 29 -9.22 4.63 -2.15
N LEU A 30 -8.00 5.09 -2.40
CA LEU A 30 -6.95 4.27 -3.01
C LEU A 30 -6.45 3.20 -2.03
N VAL A 31 -6.16 3.60 -0.78
CA VAL A 31 -5.76 2.66 0.29
C VAL A 31 -6.88 1.68 0.58
N TYR A 32 -8.12 2.17 0.68
CA TYR A 32 -9.28 1.34 0.94
C TYR A 32 -9.47 0.26 -0.14
N ARG A 33 -9.44 0.63 -1.42
CA ARG A 33 -9.59 -0.32 -2.53
C ARG A 33 -8.47 -1.35 -2.57
N THR A 34 -7.24 -0.94 -2.35
CA THR A 34 -6.11 -1.88 -2.36
C THR A 34 -6.14 -2.83 -1.16
N ALA A 35 -6.53 -2.35 0.01
CA ALA A 35 -6.70 -3.18 1.19
C ALA A 35 -7.86 -4.18 1.02
N LEU A 36 -9.00 -3.71 0.48
CA LEU A 36 -10.15 -4.57 0.20
C LEU A 36 -9.77 -5.69 -0.78
N GLY A 37 -9.17 -5.36 -1.91
CA GLY A 37 -8.72 -6.35 -2.89
C GLY A 37 -7.67 -7.32 -2.33
N ALA A 38 -6.82 -6.88 -1.41
CA ALA A 38 -5.86 -7.74 -0.73
C ALA A 38 -6.58 -8.81 0.13
N PHE A 39 -7.64 -8.44 0.83
CA PHE A 39 -8.40 -9.38 1.65
C PHE A 39 -9.34 -10.28 0.82
N GLU A 40 -9.95 -9.75 -0.24
CA GLU A 40 -10.78 -10.53 -1.16
C GLU A 40 -10.00 -11.58 -1.95
N SER A 41 -8.71 -11.36 -2.18
CA SER A 41 -7.84 -12.31 -2.86
C SER A 41 -7.39 -13.50 -2.01
N LEU A 42 -7.74 -13.53 -0.73
CA LEU A 42 -7.38 -14.63 0.16
C LEU A 42 -8.30 -15.84 -0.07
N ASP A 43 -7.68 -17.04 -0.03
CA ASP A 43 -8.41 -18.29 -0.19
C ASP A 43 -9.37 -18.53 1.00
N THR A 44 -10.66 -18.62 0.70
CA THR A 44 -11.71 -18.86 1.69
C THR A 44 -11.56 -20.24 2.34
N GLN A 45 -11.08 -21.25 1.63
CA GLN A 45 -10.85 -22.59 2.17
C GLN A 45 -9.83 -22.57 3.32
N MET A 46 -8.79 -21.73 3.18
CA MET A 46 -7.79 -21.56 4.23
C MET A 46 -8.38 -20.89 5.48
N LEU A 47 -9.30 -19.93 5.30
CA LEU A 47 -10.00 -19.28 6.41
C LEU A 47 -10.93 -20.26 7.12
N ASP A 48 -11.68 -21.08 6.37
CA ASP A 48 -12.59 -22.09 6.92
C ASP A 48 -11.83 -23.20 7.65
N ALA A 49 -10.69 -23.64 7.13
CA ALA A 49 -9.82 -24.58 7.84
C ALA A 49 -9.32 -24.01 9.18
N ALA A 50 -9.00 -22.72 9.25
CA ALA A 50 -8.64 -22.10 10.52
C ALA A 50 -9.81 -22.02 11.51
N ARG A 51 -11.05 -21.82 11.01
CA ARG A 51 -12.27 -21.86 11.83
C ARG A 51 -12.53 -23.23 12.39
N THR A 52 -12.37 -24.30 11.61
CA THR A 52 -12.54 -25.69 12.09
C THR A 52 -11.51 -26.05 13.14
N LEU A 53 -10.32 -25.43 13.13
CA LEU A 53 -9.31 -25.56 14.18
C LEU A 53 -9.63 -24.76 15.46
N GLY A 54 -10.79 -24.12 15.53
CA GLY A 54 -11.24 -23.36 16.71
C GLY A 54 -10.58 -21.98 16.85
N TRP A 55 -10.04 -21.41 15.79
CA TRP A 55 -9.47 -20.07 15.86
C TRP A 55 -10.60 -19.02 15.88
N SER A 56 -10.49 -18.03 16.77
CA SER A 56 -11.39 -16.89 16.77
C SER A 56 -11.14 -15.98 15.56
N GLU A 57 -12.17 -15.28 15.07
CA GLU A 57 -12.08 -14.37 13.91
C GLU A 57 -10.97 -13.32 14.09
N ARG A 58 -10.80 -12.79 15.30
CA ARG A 58 -9.69 -11.85 15.62
C ARG A 58 -8.32 -12.50 15.42
N ARG A 59 -8.17 -13.78 15.74
CA ARG A 59 -6.92 -14.52 15.58
C ARG A 59 -6.65 -14.82 14.10
N ILE A 60 -7.68 -15.17 13.34
CA ILE A 60 -7.62 -15.37 11.89
C ILE A 60 -7.19 -14.08 11.23
N PHE A 61 -7.83 -12.95 11.55
CA PHE A 61 -7.49 -11.65 11.01
C PHE A 61 -6.03 -11.27 11.29
N ALA A 62 -5.61 -11.31 12.56
CA ALA A 62 -4.28 -10.84 12.96
C ALA A 62 -3.14 -11.77 12.53
N LYS A 63 -3.34 -13.10 12.52
CA LYS A 63 -2.27 -14.07 12.26
C LYS A 63 -2.28 -14.66 10.86
N LEU A 64 -3.41 -14.56 10.15
CA LEU A 64 -3.57 -15.15 8.81
C LEU A 64 -3.80 -14.06 7.76
N MET A 65 -4.88 -13.30 7.88
CA MET A 65 -5.26 -12.30 6.87
C MET A 65 -4.27 -11.14 6.77
N MET A 66 -3.88 -10.56 7.91
CA MET A 66 -2.95 -9.41 7.93
C MET A 66 -1.58 -9.72 7.32
N PRO A 67 -0.85 -10.78 7.73
CA PRO A 67 0.46 -11.05 7.15
C PRO A 67 0.38 -11.48 5.67
N LEU A 68 -0.72 -12.13 5.25
CA LEU A 68 -0.90 -12.49 3.84
C LEU A 68 -1.26 -11.28 2.97
N GLY A 69 -2.11 -10.38 3.46
CA GLY A 69 -2.52 -9.16 2.76
C GLY A 69 -1.46 -8.04 2.79
N TRP A 70 -0.51 -8.10 3.71
CA TRP A 70 0.47 -7.04 3.93
C TRP A 70 1.22 -6.56 2.69
N PRO A 71 1.74 -7.43 1.79
CA PRO A 71 2.45 -6.98 0.60
C PRO A 71 1.58 -6.13 -0.34
N SER A 72 0.31 -6.51 -0.51
CA SER A 72 -0.64 -5.77 -1.34
C SER A 72 -1.04 -4.44 -0.70
N ILE A 73 -1.25 -4.43 0.63
CA ILE A 73 -1.54 -3.21 1.40
C ILE A 73 -0.34 -2.25 1.33
N ALA A 74 0.89 -2.76 1.47
CA ALA A 74 2.10 -1.95 1.35
C ALA A 74 2.23 -1.32 -0.05
N ALA A 75 1.99 -2.08 -1.11
CA ALA A 75 1.98 -1.55 -2.49
C ALA A 75 0.92 -0.46 -2.67
N GLY A 76 -0.30 -0.66 -2.12
CA GLY A 76 -1.35 0.34 -2.11
C GLY A 76 -0.99 1.61 -1.33
N THR A 77 -0.30 1.47 -0.22
CA THR A 77 0.19 2.60 0.57
C THR A 77 1.22 3.44 -0.19
N VAL A 78 2.11 2.80 -0.96
CA VAL A 78 3.05 3.52 -1.84
C VAL A 78 2.30 4.36 -2.88
N LEU A 79 1.30 3.76 -3.52
CA LEU A 79 0.50 4.45 -4.53
C LEU A 79 -0.30 5.62 -3.93
N ALA A 80 -0.87 5.43 -2.74
CA ALA A 80 -1.58 6.47 -2.01
C ALA A 80 -0.64 7.60 -1.57
N PHE A 81 0.57 7.28 -1.14
CA PHE A 81 1.58 8.26 -0.81
C PHE A 81 1.99 9.09 -2.04
N ALA A 82 2.26 8.45 -3.18
CA ALA A 82 2.56 9.15 -4.42
C ALA A 82 1.41 10.08 -4.85
N ARG A 83 0.16 9.63 -4.68
CA ARG A 83 -1.04 10.43 -4.95
C ARG A 83 -1.17 11.63 -4.01
N ALA A 84 -0.91 11.43 -2.72
CA ALA A 84 -0.94 12.50 -1.70
C ALA A 84 0.17 13.54 -1.91
N MET A 85 1.37 13.11 -2.32
CA MET A 85 2.49 14.01 -2.64
C MET A 85 2.21 14.93 -3.81
N GLY A 86 1.42 14.48 -4.80
CA GLY A 86 1.02 15.28 -5.95
C GLY A 86 -0.26 16.10 -5.72
N GLU A 87 -0.82 16.14 -4.50
CA GLU A 87 -2.06 16.87 -4.25
C GLU A 87 -1.81 18.38 -4.27
N PHE A 88 -2.45 19.03 -5.22
CA PHE A 88 -2.31 20.47 -5.44
C PHE A 88 -3.67 21.19 -5.29
N GLY A 89 -4.69 20.72 -6.01
CA GLY A 89 -5.96 21.41 -6.14
C GLY A 89 -6.70 21.59 -4.82
N CYS A 90 -7.04 20.48 -4.16
CA CYS A 90 -7.76 20.54 -2.88
C CYS A 90 -6.93 21.27 -1.82
N THR A 91 -5.62 21.05 -1.76
CA THR A 91 -4.74 21.72 -0.80
C THR A 91 -4.72 23.22 -1.03
N LEU A 92 -4.64 23.68 -2.28
CA LEU A 92 -4.67 25.11 -2.59
C LEU A 92 -6.00 25.78 -2.17
N PHE A 93 -7.14 25.08 -2.40
CA PHE A 93 -8.45 25.61 -2.03
C PHE A 93 -8.70 25.60 -0.52
N PHE A 94 -8.27 24.57 0.21
CA PHE A 94 -8.54 24.42 1.63
C PHE A 94 -7.47 25.07 2.52
N ALA A 95 -6.21 24.97 2.14
CA ALA A 95 -5.08 25.46 2.96
C ALA A 95 -4.47 26.77 2.42
N GLY A 96 -4.69 27.11 1.15
CA GLY A 96 -4.13 28.30 0.53
C GLY A 96 -2.62 28.21 0.27
N ASN A 97 -2.00 29.37 0.00
CA ASN A 97 -0.57 29.51 -0.24
C ASN A 97 0.04 30.52 0.73
N TYR A 98 0.22 30.11 1.98
CA TYR A 98 0.93 30.92 2.97
C TYR A 98 2.33 30.37 3.20
N ALA A 99 3.35 31.10 2.72
CA ALA A 99 4.73 30.71 2.86
C ALA A 99 5.13 30.47 4.32
N GLY A 100 5.71 29.32 4.60
CA GLY A 100 6.12 28.91 5.95
C GLY A 100 4.99 28.41 6.87
N ILE A 101 3.72 28.44 6.44
CA ILE A 101 2.57 28.00 7.24
C ILE A 101 1.84 26.83 6.54
N THR A 102 1.28 27.05 5.35
CA THR A 102 0.44 26.07 4.65
C THR A 102 0.95 25.71 3.26
N GLN A 103 1.99 26.36 2.79
CA GLN A 103 2.56 26.12 1.48
C GLN A 103 3.13 24.71 1.38
N THR A 104 2.56 23.87 0.50
CA THR A 104 3.09 22.56 0.17
C THR A 104 4.06 22.65 -1.01
N ILE A 105 4.89 21.62 -1.20
CA ILE A 105 5.91 21.62 -2.26
C ILE A 105 5.28 21.79 -3.67
N PRO A 106 4.18 21.10 -4.06
CA PRO A 106 3.54 21.35 -5.35
C PRO A 106 3.05 22.80 -5.53
N ILE A 107 2.53 23.40 -4.46
CA ILE A 107 2.09 24.79 -4.47
C ILE A 107 3.30 25.73 -4.62
N ALA A 108 4.39 25.47 -3.92
CA ALA A 108 5.62 26.25 -4.05
C ALA A 108 6.17 26.20 -5.49
N ILE A 109 6.26 25.03 -6.09
CA ILE A 109 6.70 24.87 -7.48
C ILE A 109 5.85 25.70 -8.44
N TYR A 110 4.54 25.62 -8.29
CA TYR A 110 3.61 26.36 -9.16
C TYR A 110 3.79 27.87 -9.05
N PHE A 111 3.84 28.41 -7.83
CA PHE A 111 3.93 29.85 -7.63
C PHE A 111 5.33 30.40 -7.96
N GLU A 112 6.41 29.66 -7.73
CA GLU A 112 7.75 30.04 -8.16
C GLU A 112 7.84 30.08 -9.69
N TRP A 113 7.24 29.12 -10.37
CA TRP A 113 7.21 29.13 -11.84
C TRP A 113 6.38 30.31 -12.37
N MET A 114 5.18 30.55 -11.81
CA MET A 114 4.35 31.72 -12.20
C MET A 114 5.03 33.06 -11.90
N GLY A 115 5.86 33.12 -10.87
CA GLY A 115 6.68 34.29 -10.52
C GLY A 115 7.91 34.49 -11.41
N GLY A 116 8.18 33.58 -12.38
CA GLY A 116 9.34 33.63 -13.27
C GLY A 116 10.64 33.06 -12.67
N ASN A 117 10.60 32.55 -11.45
CA ASN A 117 11.76 31.97 -10.76
C ASN A 117 11.98 30.50 -11.16
N THR A 118 12.16 30.24 -12.47
CA THR A 118 12.26 28.90 -13.03
C THR A 118 13.35 28.05 -12.37
N SER A 119 14.46 28.65 -11.98
CA SER A 119 15.57 27.93 -11.33
C SER A 119 15.16 27.36 -9.97
N VAL A 120 14.40 28.12 -9.17
CA VAL A 120 13.90 27.69 -7.85
C VAL A 120 12.84 26.61 -8.03
N ALA A 121 11.93 26.79 -8.98
CA ALA A 121 10.92 25.79 -9.30
C ALA A 121 11.56 24.45 -9.72
N LEU A 122 12.55 24.46 -10.60
CA LEU A 122 13.29 23.27 -11.01
C LEU A 122 14.02 22.59 -9.84
N PHE A 123 14.63 23.36 -8.96
CA PHE A 123 15.25 22.80 -7.75
C PHE A 123 14.26 22.00 -6.92
N TRP A 124 13.06 22.53 -6.65
CA TRP A 124 12.02 21.82 -5.91
C TRP A 124 11.51 20.58 -6.64
N VAL A 125 11.39 20.62 -7.97
CA VAL A 125 11.03 19.45 -8.79
C VAL A 125 12.05 18.33 -8.61
N VAL A 126 13.34 18.64 -8.68
CA VAL A 126 14.41 17.64 -8.49
C VAL A 126 14.36 17.05 -7.07
N VAL A 127 14.13 17.88 -6.05
CA VAL A 127 13.99 17.43 -4.66
C VAL A 127 12.83 16.45 -4.51
N VAL A 128 11.65 16.76 -5.10
CA VAL A 128 10.48 15.85 -5.05
C VAL A 128 10.77 14.54 -5.75
N ILE A 129 11.38 14.55 -6.93
CA ILE A 129 11.73 13.34 -7.67
C ILE A 129 12.71 12.49 -6.86
N ALA A 130 13.76 13.07 -6.32
CA ALA A 130 14.75 12.36 -5.52
C ALA A 130 14.11 11.73 -4.25
N PHE A 131 13.30 12.52 -3.56
CA PHE A 131 12.60 12.05 -2.35
C PHE A 131 11.61 10.91 -2.67
N SER A 132 10.80 11.05 -3.73
CA SER A 132 9.85 10.02 -4.16
C SER A 132 10.57 8.72 -4.55
N PHE A 133 11.68 8.84 -5.27
CA PHE A 133 12.49 7.68 -5.64
C PHE A 133 13.07 6.96 -4.41
N LEU A 134 13.58 7.73 -3.43
CA LEU A 134 14.11 7.20 -2.19
C LEU A 134 13.03 6.45 -1.38
N VAL A 135 11.83 7.03 -1.26
CA VAL A 135 10.70 6.40 -0.56
C VAL A 135 10.27 5.10 -1.26
N ILE A 136 10.16 5.12 -2.60
CA ILE A 136 9.80 3.93 -3.39
C ILE A 136 10.86 2.83 -3.22
N LEU A 137 12.15 3.17 -3.29
CA LEU A 137 13.23 2.21 -3.04
C LEU A 137 13.14 1.60 -1.65
N PHE A 138 12.94 2.44 -0.62
CA PHE A 138 12.85 1.98 0.77
C PHE A 138 11.70 0.99 0.96
N ILE A 139 10.51 1.32 0.46
CA ILE A 139 9.34 0.44 0.58
C ILE A 139 9.52 -0.83 -0.25
N ASN A 140 10.09 -0.73 -1.46
CA ASN A 140 10.34 -1.89 -2.31
C ASN A 140 11.34 -2.85 -1.68
N MET A 141 12.42 -2.34 -1.08
CA MET A 141 13.39 -3.15 -0.33
C MET A 141 12.72 -3.85 0.85
N TYR A 142 11.87 -3.14 1.60
CA TYR A 142 11.16 -3.71 2.74
C TYR A 142 10.18 -4.81 2.31
N THR A 143 9.42 -4.58 1.25
CA THR A 143 8.44 -5.54 0.70
C THR A 143 9.12 -6.75 0.05
N ALA A 144 10.20 -6.54 -0.70
CA ALA A 144 10.96 -7.63 -1.33
C ALA A 144 11.57 -8.59 -0.29
N HIS A 145 11.99 -8.06 0.86
CA HIS A 145 12.49 -8.91 1.94
C HIS A 145 11.40 -9.84 2.49
N SER A 146 10.18 -9.35 2.61
CA SER A 146 9.02 -10.13 3.07
C SER A 146 8.58 -11.20 2.05
N GLN A 147 8.61 -10.93 0.75
CA GLN A 147 8.20 -11.87 -0.29
C GLN A 147 9.18 -13.04 -0.47
N LYS A 148 10.48 -12.81 -0.32
CA LYS A 148 11.52 -13.83 -0.48
C LYS A 148 11.39 -15.00 0.51
N TYR A 149 10.85 -14.77 1.68
CA TYR A 149 10.54 -15.83 2.64
C TYR A 149 9.33 -16.67 2.24
N ARG A 150 8.35 -16.07 1.58
CA ARG A 150 7.12 -16.73 1.13
C ARG A 150 7.37 -17.68 -0.06
N GLU A 151 8.12 -17.23 -1.06
CA GLU A 151 8.50 -18.07 -2.21
C GLU A 151 9.36 -19.28 -1.81
N ARG A 152 10.28 -19.11 -0.87
CA ARG A 152 11.08 -20.22 -0.33
C ARG A 152 10.23 -21.24 0.43
N GLY A 153 9.16 -20.81 1.09
CA GLY A 153 8.21 -21.69 1.76
C GLY A 153 7.41 -22.54 0.79
N LEU A 154 6.86 -21.92 -0.27
CA LEU A 154 6.08 -22.58 -1.31
C LEU A 154 6.92 -23.58 -2.11
N SER A 155 8.10 -23.18 -2.57
CA SER A 155 9.00 -24.08 -3.31
C SER A 155 9.46 -25.30 -2.49
N ARG A 156 9.59 -25.17 -1.18
CA ARG A 156 9.87 -26.32 -0.29
C ARG A 156 8.66 -27.24 -0.12
N ALA A 157 7.45 -26.69 -0.06
CA ALA A 157 6.22 -27.48 0.05
C ALA A 157 5.95 -28.25 -1.24
N GLU A 158 6.08 -27.60 -2.40
CA GLU A 158 5.95 -28.24 -3.72
C GLU A 158 6.96 -29.35 -3.93
N ARG A 159 8.23 -29.14 -3.54
CA ARG A 159 9.26 -30.18 -3.60
C ARG A 159 8.99 -31.37 -2.69
N LYS A 160 8.36 -31.14 -1.52
CA LYS A 160 7.94 -32.23 -0.63
C LYS A 160 6.77 -33.02 -1.20
N GLN A 161 5.78 -32.34 -1.80
CA GLN A 161 4.67 -32.99 -2.47
C GLN A 161 5.11 -33.79 -3.69
N ALA A 162 5.99 -33.24 -4.53
CA ALA A 162 6.55 -33.94 -5.70
C ALA A 162 7.34 -35.19 -5.29
N LYS A 163 8.09 -35.14 -4.18
CA LYS A 163 8.77 -36.31 -3.64
C LYS A 163 7.81 -37.37 -3.08
N GLN A 164 6.73 -36.97 -2.46
CA GLN A 164 5.71 -37.90 -1.96
C GLN A 164 4.97 -38.59 -3.10
N LEU A 165 4.59 -37.84 -4.14
CA LEU A 165 3.93 -38.38 -5.32
C LEU A 165 4.86 -39.31 -6.11
N GLY A 166 6.14 -38.98 -6.27
CA GLY A 166 7.15 -39.82 -6.91
C GLY A 166 7.40 -41.12 -6.13
N GLY A 167 7.47 -41.08 -4.81
CA GLY A 167 7.60 -42.28 -3.97
C GLY A 167 6.36 -43.18 -3.96
N GLN A 168 5.18 -42.60 -4.19
CA GLN A 168 3.92 -43.33 -4.29
C GLN A 168 3.77 -44.02 -5.68
N ALA A 169 4.28 -43.39 -6.72
CA ALA A 169 4.33 -43.98 -8.07
C ALA A 169 5.29 -45.19 -8.13
N ASP A 170 6.43 -45.11 -7.48
CA ASP A 170 7.44 -46.19 -7.41
C ASP A 170 6.96 -47.38 -6.57
N SER A 171 6.05 -47.18 -5.63
CA SER A 171 5.44 -48.21 -4.80
C SER A 171 4.25 -48.92 -5.46
N LEU A 172 3.70 -48.35 -6.55
CA LEU A 172 2.58 -48.92 -7.31
C LEU A 172 3.01 -49.77 -8.53
N ASP A 173 4.32 -49.86 -8.77
CA ASP A 173 4.87 -50.62 -9.89
C ASP A 173 5.70 -51.86 -9.44
N PRO A 174 5.15 -52.80 -8.63
CA PRO A 174 5.80 -54.04 -8.31
C PRO A 174 5.29 -55.25 -9.11
N VAL A 175 4.51 -55.01 -10.19
CA VAL A 175 3.94 -56.13 -10.99
C VAL A 175 4.20 -55.89 -12.47
N GLY A 176 5.41 -56.18 -12.92
CA GLY A 176 5.71 -56.07 -14.36
C GLY A 176 7.07 -56.60 -14.77
N GLY A 177 7.55 -57.68 -14.16
CA GLY A 177 8.87 -58.20 -14.48
C GLY A 177 9.12 -59.70 -14.30
N ASP A 178 8.08 -60.57 -14.47
CA ASP A 178 8.32 -62.00 -14.58
C ASP A 178 7.22 -62.65 -15.43
N ALA A 179 7.31 -62.44 -16.75
CA ALA A 179 6.66 -63.32 -17.73
C ALA A 179 7.29 -63.10 -19.13
N LEU A 180 8.42 -63.73 -19.39
CA LEU A 180 8.79 -64.30 -20.66
C LEU A 180 10.11 -65.06 -20.52
#